data_30713321a5424d0d37ac68742cdfa17c
#
_entry.id   30713321a5424d0d37ac68742cdfa17c
#
_cell.length_a   1.000
_cell.length_b   1.000
_cell.length_c   1.000
_cell.angle_alpha   90.00
_cell.angle_beta   90.00
_cell.angle_gamma   90.00
#
_symmetry.space_group_name_H-M   'P 1'
#
loop_
_entity.id
_entity.type
_entity.pdbx_description
1 polymer ?
#
loop_
_entity_poly.entity_id
_entity_poly.type
_entity_poly.pdbx_seq_one_letter_code
_entity_poly.pdbx_strand_id
1 'polypeptide(L)'
;MAVSSCSILGGCPRIFPSFECRSDPDFTGHFQSEKQKTRGFSGQIHGFSGQSLILRFPPNFVRQLSIKARRNCSNIGVAQVVAASWSNGPIASEEKAIGVVAPVIDSSCNNNNTEVVQSEFTDSNDSFLSSDGSLAVHAGERIGRGIVTDAITTPVVNTSAYLFKTTAQLIDFKEGRFASFEYGRYGNPTTKVLEEKISALEEAESTVLMASGMCACTVMLMALVPAGGHIVTTTDCYRRTRIFIQTILPKMGITATILDPADMDGLKSALEKHKVSLYFTESPTNPFLRCVDIELVSKLCHSKGAVVCIDGTFATPVNQKALPLGADLVVHSATKYIAGHNDVIAGCISGSKKLVETVRALHHVLGGVLNPNAAYMIIRGMKTLHLRVQQHNLTAMRMARLLEAHPKITRVYYPGLPSHPEHHIASRQMTGFGGVVSFEVAGDLNTTAKFVDALKIPYIAPSFGGCESIIDQPAIMSYWDLSPVERAQYGIKDNLVRFSLGIEDFEDLRMDVLQALDSI
;
A
#
# COMPACT_ATOMS: atom_id res chain seq x y z
N MET A 1 66.49 17.85 -12.66
CA MET A 1 66.57 19.29 -13.04
C MET A 1 65.15 19.77 -13.34
N ALA A 2 64.76 20.87 -12.65
CA ALA A 2 63.68 21.81 -12.89
C ALA A 2 62.24 21.23 -13.05
N VAL A 3 61.42 21.31 -12.05
CA VAL A 3 60.49 22.37 -11.61
C VAL A 3 59.79 23.14 -12.75
N SER A 4 58.46 22.92 -12.88
CA SER A 4 57.55 24.05 -13.02
C SER A 4 56.11 23.62 -12.68
N SER A 5 55.57 24.32 -11.71
CA SER A 5 54.19 24.36 -11.25
C SER A 5 53.27 25.02 -12.28
N CYS A 6 52.05 24.54 -12.41
CA CYS A 6 50.91 25.39 -12.82
C CYS A 6 49.62 24.89 -12.19
N SER A 7 49.12 25.68 -11.26
CA SER A 7 47.81 25.60 -10.63
C SER A 7 46.76 26.09 -11.61
N ILE A 8 45.70 25.30 -11.81
CA ILE A 8 44.43 25.78 -12.35
C ILE A 8 43.30 25.32 -11.39
N LEU A 9 42.74 26.32 -10.73
CA LEU A 9 41.48 26.28 -10.01
C LEU A 9 40.34 26.04 -11.01
N GLY A 10 39.64 24.94 -10.87
CA GLY A 10 38.40 24.66 -11.58
C GLY A 10 37.34 24.19 -10.59
N GLY A 11 36.40 25.06 -10.30
CA GLY A 11 35.36 24.86 -9.31
C GLY A 11 34.43 23.69 -9.62
N CYS A 12 34.18 22.87 -8.63
CA CYS A 12 33.17 21.85 -8.62
C CYS A 12 31.79 22.50 -8.40
N PRO A 13 30.76 22.26 -9.22
CA PRO A 13 29.44 22.80 -8.96
C PRO A 13 28.81 22.03 -7.81
N ARG A 14 28.38 22.73 -6.77
CA ARG A 14 27.58 22.23 -5.66
C ARG A 14 26.24 21.79 -6.18
N ILE A 15 25.94 20.50 -6.10
CA ILE A 15 24.63 19.89 -6.37
C ILE A 15 24.04 19.44 -5.04
N PHE A 16 23.57 20.38 -4.22
CA PHE A 16 22.51 20.15 -3.23
C PHE A 16 21.94 21.52 -2.85
N PRO A 17 20.63 21.77 -3.07
CA PRO A 17 19.96 22.84 -2.35
C PRO A 17 19.74 22.36 -0.91
N SER A 18 20.35 23.09 0.03
CA SER A 18 20.03 23.03 1.45
C SER A 18 18.55 23.36 1.64
N PHE A 19 17.84 22.50 2.35
CA PHE A 19 16.53 22.85 2.91
C PHE A 19 16.76 23.85 4.04
N GLU A 20 16.74 25.13 3.73
CA GLU A 20 16.52 26.18 4.71
C GLU A 20 15.01 26.29 4.96
N CYS A 21 14.60 26.04 6.19
CA CYS A 21 13.32 26.51 6.69
C CYS A 21 13.29 28.03 6.60
N ARG A 22 12.64 28.60 5.60
CA ARG A 22 12.28 30.01 5.59
C ARG A 22 11.12 30.20 6.58
N SER A 23 11.42 30.78 7.73
CA SER A 23 10.46 31.48 8.56
C SER A 23 10.03 32.75 7.80
N ASP A 24 8.74 32.86 7.54
CA ASP A 24 8.14 34.05 6.95
C ASP A 24 8.35 35.28 7.87
N PRO A 25 8.90 36.41 7.37
CA PRO A 25 9.14 37.59 8.19
C PRO A 25 7.95 38.56 8.30
N ASP A 26 6.77 38.27 7.80
CA ASP A 26 5.64 39.21 7.72
C ASP A 26 4.47 38.87 8.65
N PHE A 27 4.74 38.65 9.94
CA PHE A 27 3.68 38.69 10.95
C PHE A 27 4.06 39.63 12.07
N THR A 28 4.19 40.95 11.77
CA THR A 28 4.18 42.02 12.77
C THR A 28 2.79 42.64 12.85
N GLY A 29 1.88 41.93 13.54
CA GLY A 29 0.63 42.49 13.99
C GLY A 29 0.83 43.24 15.33
N HIS A 30 0.65 44.54 15.32
CA HIS A 30 0.61 45.38 16.51
C HIS A 30 -0.43 44.88 17.53
N PHE A 31 0.03 44.39 18.67
CA PHE A 31 -0.80 44.31 19.87
C PHE A 31 -0.46 45.47 20.80
N GLN A 32 -1.38 46.43 20.90
CA GLN A 32 -1.38 47.44 21.95
C GLN A 32 -1.70 46.77 23.29
N SER A 33 -0.83 47.01 24.28
CA SER A 33 -0.96 46.55 25.65
C SER A 33 -1.95 47.42 26.41
N GLU A 34 -3.12 46.93 26.74
CA GLU A 34 -3.92 47.45 27.83
C GLU A 34 -3.54 46.78 29.15
N LYS A 35 -3.04 47.60 30.08
CA LYS A 35 -2.75 47.21 31.47
C LYS A 35 -4.06 47.05 32.24
N GLN A 36 -4.44 45.82 32.58
CA GLN A 36 -5.40 45.56 33.65
C GLN A 36 -4.72 44.92 34.86
N LYS A 37 -4.96 45.54 36.01
CA LYS A 37 -4.40 45.22 37.32
C LYS A 37 -4.75 43.79 37.76
N THR A 38 -3.74 42.97 38.02
CA THR A 38 -3.89 41.70 38.72
C THR A 38 -3.84 41.94 40.24
N ARG A 39 -4.93 41.61 40.94
CA ARG A 39 -4.95 41.39 42.38
C ARG A 39 -4.33 40.01 42.67
N GLY A 40 -3.31 40.01 43.51
CA GLY A 40 -2.66 38.80 43.96
C GLY A 40 -3.55 37.91 44.82
N PHE A 41 -3.45 36.61 44.61
CA PHE A 41 -3.85 35.57 45.55
C PHE A 41 -2.65 34.65 45.77
N SER A 42 -2.10 34.75 46.99
CA SER A 42 -1.14 33.79 47.52
C SER A 42 -1.91 32.56 48.02
N GLY A 43 -1.68 31.40 47.46
CA GLY A 43 -2.21 30.12 47.94
C GLY A 43 -1.13 29.08 47.98
N GLN A 44 -0.84 28.56 49.16
CA GLN A 44 0.13 27.52 49.46
C GLN A 44 -0.21 26.23 48.73
N ILE A 45 0.84 25.61 48.14
CA ILE A 45 0.74 24.27 47.53
C ILE A 45 0.97 23.24 48.64
N HIS A 46 -0.07 22.54 49.05
CA HIS A 46 0.02 21.29 49.80
C HIS A 46 -0.10 20.13 48.80
N GLY A 47 0.82 19.18 48.92
CA GLY A 47 0.88 17.99 48.08
C GLY A 47 -0.35 17.09 48.21
N PHE A 48 -0.87 16.63 47.09
CA PHE A 48 -1.91 15.61 47.03
C PHE A 48 -1.43 14.40 46.23
N SER A 49 -1.41 13.28 46.92
CA SER A 49 -1.31 11.94 46.36
C SER A 49 -2.63 11.57 45.66
N GLY A 50 -2.52 11.07 44.43
CA GLY A 50 -3.46 10.19 43.73
C GLY A 50 -4.94 10.58 43.79
N GLN A 51 -5.40 11.43 42.85
CA GLN A 51 -6.81 11.48 42.44
C GLN A 51 -6.92 11.83 40.97
N SER A 52 -7.80 11.08 40.27
CA SER A 52 -8.15 11.26 38.87
C SER A 52 -8.61 12.67 38.54
N LEU A 53 -8.05 13.27 37.48
CA LEU A 53 -8.47 14.57 36.96
C LEU A 53 -9.90 14.45 36.39
N ILE A 54 -10.90 14.95 37.10
CA ILE A 54 -12.25 15.10 36.55
C ILE A 54 -12.34 16.51 35.93
N LEU A 55 -12.29 16.56 34.60
CA LEU A 55 -12.54 17.79 33.85
C LEU A 55 -14.05 18.15 33.92
N ARG A 56 -14.41 19.18 34.66
CA ARG A 56 -15.77 19.73 34.67
C ARG A 56 -15.91 20.79 33.58
N PHE A 57 -16.71 20.51 32.57
CA PHE A 57 -17.07 21.47 31.55
C PHE A 57 -18.32 22.28 31.97
N PRO A 58 -18.44 23.57 31.56
CA PRO A 58 -19.64 24.36 31.84
C PRO A 58 -20.88 23.74 31.18
N PRO A 59 -22.07 23.82 31.80
CA PRO A 59 -23.30 23.17 31.29
C PRO A 59 -23.68 23.56 29.86
N ASN A 60 -23.34 24.75 29.41
CA ASN A 60 -23.63 25.22 28.05
C ASN A 60 -22.77 24.57 26.97
N PHE A 61 -21.56 24.06 27.31
CA PHE A 61 -20.68 23.41 26.37
C PHE A 61 -21.20 22.01 25.96
N VAL A 62 -21.71 21.25 26.92
CA VAL A 62 -22.32 19.95 26.70
C VAL A 62 -23.59 20.07 25.85
N ARG A 63 -24.40 21.15 26.09
CA ARG A 63 -25.61 21.41 25.30
C ARG A 63 -25.29 21.80 23.85
N GLN A 64 -24.24 22.57 23.61
CA GLN A 64 -23.79 22.91 22.24
C GLN A 64 -23.24 21.72 21.45
N LEU A 65 -22.52 20.81 22.13
CA LEU A 65 -22.05 19.55 21.49
C LEU A 65 -23.23 18.64 21.11
N SER A 66 -24.26 18.53 21.96
CA SER A 66 -25.44 17.72 21.66
C SER A 66 -26.30 18.28 20.51
N ILE A 67 -26.33 19.60 20.35
CA ILE A 67 -27.05 20.25 19.23
C ILE A 67 -26.28 20.13 17.92
N LYS A 68 -24.94 20.24 17.95
CA LYS A 68 -24.08 19.97 16.74
C LYS A 68 -24.14 18.52 16.30
N ALA A 69 -24.12 17.56 17.24
CA ALA A 69 -24.24 16.15 16.94
C ALA A 69 -25.58 15.79 16.28
N ARG A 70 -26.69 16.41 16.69
CA ARG A 70 -28.02 16.19 16.09
C ARG A 70 -28.20 16.79 14.70
N ARG A 71 -27.37 17.74 14.27
CA ARG A 71 -27.45 18.34 12.92
C ARG A 71 -26.62 17.61 11.86
N ASN A 72 -25.68 16.75 12.27
CA ASN A 72 -24.78 16.05 11.35
C ASN A 72 -24.96 14.52 11.30
N CYS A 73 -25.98 13.96 11.97
CA CYS A 73 -26.22 12.52 11.96
C CYS A 73 -27.50 12.17 11.19
N SER A 74 -27.41 12.18 9.87
CA SER A 74 -28.13 11.24 9.03
C SER A 74 -27.07 10.28 8.46
N ASN A 75 -27.09 9.02 8.95
CA ASN A 75 -26.26 7.88 8.52
C ASN A 75 -24.84 7.74 9.10
N ILE A 76 -24.70 7.63 10.43
CA ILE A 76 -23.58 6.90 11.03
C ILE A 76 -24.10 6.19 12.28
N GLY A 77 -23.80 4.90 12.39
CA GLY A 77 -24.24 4.03 13.48
C GLY A 77 -23.88 4.58 14.86
N VAL A 78 -24.85 4.51 15.74
CA VAL A 78 -24.86 5.09 17.07
C VAL A 78 -23.81 4.43 17.96
N ALA A 79 -22.75 5.17 18.33
CA ALA A 79 -22.02 4.87 19.53
C ALA A 79 -22.87 5.35 20.73
N GLN A 80 -23.45 4.42 21.50
CA GLN A 80 -24.12 4.75 22.75
C GLN A 80 -23.09 5.23 23.77
N VAL A 81 -23.07 6.52 24.04
CA VAL A 81 -22.47 7.07 25.25
C VAL A 81 -23.51 6.97 26.35
N VAL A 82 -23.38 6.01 27.26
CA VAL A 82 -24.17 5.90 28.46
C VAL A 82 -23.73 7.01 29.43
N ALA A 83 -24.48 8.09 29.51
CA ALA A 83 -24.33 9.09 30.57
C ALA A 83 -25.09 8.59 31.80
N ALA A 84 -24.37 8.11 32.80
CA ALA A 84 -24.94 7.83 34.12
C ALA A 84 -25.31 9.15 34.79
N SER A 85 -26.60 9.44 34.94
CA SER A 85 -27.10 10.51 35.78
C SER A 85 -27.23 9.99 37.21
N TRP A 86 -26.46 10.56 38.14
CA TRP A 86 -26.63 10.36 39.57
C TRP A 86 -27.57 11.43 40.09
N SER A 87 -28.78 11.02 40.47
CA SER A 87 -29.66 11.82 41.31
C SER A 87 -29.52 11.35 42.77
N ASN A 88 -29.16 12.25 43.66
CA ASN A 88 -29.16 12.03 45.10
C ASN A 88 -30.62 11.96 45.60
N GLY A 89 -31.00 10.84 46.19
CA GLY A 89 -32.20 10.66 47.00
C GLY A 89 -31.99 9.48 47.95
N PRO A 90 -32.59 9.52 49.17
CA PRO A 90 -32.14 8.70 50.28
C PRO A 90 -32.62 7.24 50.21
N ILE A 91 -31.81 6.39 50.83
CA ILE A 91 -31.92 4.95 50.99
C ILE A 91 -33.16 4.56 51.78
N ALA A 92 -33.98 3.69 51.25
CA ALA A 92 -34.89 2.83 52.03
C ALA A 92 -34.66 1.37 51.59
N SER A 93 -34.38 0.56 52.58
CA SER A 93 -34.12 -0.87 52.55
C SER A 93 -35.40 -1.67 52.24
N GLU A 94 -35.34 -2.61 51.28
CA GLU A 94 -36.11 -3.84 51.34
C GLU A 94 -35.41 -4.96 50.53
N GLU A 95 -35.00 -5.98 51.28
CA GLU A 95 -34.52 -7.26 50.77
C GLU A 95 -35.67 -8.06 50.15
N LYS A 96 -35.51 -8.52 48.93
CA LYS A 96 -36.17 -9.73 48.46
C LYS A 96 -35.18 -10.54 47.66
N ALA A 97 -34.77 -11.65 48.27
CA ALA A 97 -34.00 -12.72 47.70
C ALA A 97 -34.77 -13.38 46.56
N ILE A 98 -34.15 -13.44 45.36
CA ILE A 98 -34.54 -14.36 44.32
C ILE A 98 -33.35 -15.30 44.15
N GLY A 99 -33.57 -16.59 44.52
CA GLY A 99 -32.59 -17.65 44.44
C GLY A 99 -32.25 -17.99 43.00
N VAL A 100 -30.98 -17.86 42.70
CA VAL A 100 -30.38 -18.45 41.49
C VAL A 100 -29.86 -19.82 41.89
N VAL A 101 -30.49 -20.89 41.39
CA VAL A 101 -30.03 -22.26 41.53
C VAL A 101 -28.79 -22.43 40.67
N ALA A 102 -27.65 -22.60 41.32
CA ALA A 102 -26.42 -23.05 40.63
C ALA A 102 -26.53 -24.56 40.36
N PRO A 103 -26.13 -25.07 39.19
CA PRO A 103 -26.04 -26.50 39.00
C PRO A 103 -24.86 -27.04 39.82
N VAL A 104 -25.17 -28.05 40.62
CA VAL A 104 -24.20 -28.86 41.37
C VAL A 104 -23.37 -29.62 40.35
N ILE A 105 -22.10 -29.36 40.30
CA ILE A 105 -21.15 -30.20 39.57
C ILE A 105 -20.72 -31.32 40.52
N ASP A 106 -21.18 -32.54 40.18
CA ASP A 106 -20.80 -33.77 40.83
C ASP A 106 -19.31 -34.05 40.60
N SER A 107 -18.57 -34.10 41.69
CA SER A 107 -17.13 -34.39 41.70
C SER A 107 -16.89 -35.89 41.83
N SER A 108 -17.09 -36.62 40.75
CA SER A 108 -16.61 -37.99 40.64
C SER A 108 -16.48 -38.43 39.19
N CYS A 109 -15.32 -38.15 38.58
CA CYS A 109 -14.76 -39.01 37.54
C CYS A 109 -13.24 -38.80 37.44
N ASN A 110 -12.58 -39.92 37.72
CA ASN A 110 -11.14 -40.12 37.69
C ASN A 110 -10.49 -39.81 36.33
N ASN A 111 -9.29 -39.26 36.48
CA ASN A 111 -8.06 -39.48 35.68
C ASN A 111 -8.18 -40.08 34.29
N ASN A 112 -7.79 -39.37 33.33
CA ASN A 112 -6.71 -39.58 32.34
C ASN A 112 -7.05 -38.92 31.00
N ASN A 113 -6.00 -38.28 30.46
CA ASN A 113 -5.93 -37.75 29.11
C ASN A 113 -6.61 -36.40 28.87
N THR A 114 -5.97 -35.37 29.42
CA THR A 114 -5.93 -34.07 28.70
C THR A 114 -5.00 -34.24 27.50
N GLU A 115 -5.47 -34.83 26.45
CA GLU A 115 -4.94 -34.58 25.13
C GLU A 115 -5.11 -33.09 24.87
N VAL A 116 -4.01 -32.37 25.01
CA VAL A 116 -3.84 -31.07 24.39
C VAL A 116 -4.03 -31.36 22.91
N VAL A 117 -5.18 -30.98 22.37
CA VAL A 117 -5.38 -30.91 20.94
C VAL A 117 -4.36 -29.87 20.44
N GLN A 118 -3.14 -30.34 20.20
CA GLN A 118 -2.22 -29.69 19.31
C GLN A 118 -2.95 -29.71 17.97
N SER A 119 -3.49 -28.57 17.56
CA SER A 119 -3.84 -28.39 16.18
C SER A 119 -2.53 -28.51 15.39
N GLU A 120 -2.24 -29.71 14.92
CA GLU A 120 -1.26 -29.94 13.88
C GLU A 120 -1.63 -28.97 12.75
N PHE A 121 -0.73 -28.03 12.50
CA PHE A 121 -0.79 -27.19 11.31
C PHE A 121 -0.49 -28.12 10.12
N THR A 122 -1.51 -28.85 9.68
CA THR A 122 -1.41 -29.56 8.41
C THR A 122 -1.32 -28.50 7.32
N ASP A 123 -0.20 -28.47 6.63
CA ASP A 123 -0.03 -27.81 5.33
C ASP A 123 -0.90 -28.54 4.30
N SER A 124 -2.21 -28.57 4.51
CA SER A 124 -3.14 -29.08 3.50
C SER A 124 -3.50 -27.90 2.58
N ASN A 125 -2.78 -27.81 1.48
CA ASN A 125 -3.12 -26.98 0.32
C ASN A 125 -4.40 -27.45 -0.41
N ASP A 126 -5.23 -28.29 0.21
CA ASP A 126 -6.48 -28.78 -0.34
C ASP A 126 -7.64 -27.80 -0.08
N SER A 127 -7.44 -26.54 -0.48
CA SER A 127 -8.57 -25.61 -0.55
C SER A 127 -9.40 -25.98 -1.79
N PHE A 128 -10.67 -26.36 -1.60
CA PHE A 128 -11.63 -26.51 -2.69
C PHE A 128 -11.99 -25.18 -3.36
N LEU A 129 -11.50 -24.07 -2.84
CA LEU A 129 -11.71 -22.73 -3.39
C LEU A 129 -10.67 -22.46 -4.47
N SER A 130 -11.15 -22.25 -5.70
CA SER A 130 -10.28 -21.99 -6.86
C SER A 130 -10.48 -20.60 -7.47
N SER A 131 -11.60 -19.92 -7.16
CA SER A 131 -11.87 -18.60 -7.73
C SER A 131 -11.28 -17.48 -6.88
N ASP A 132 -10.73 -16.44 -7.52
CA ASP A 132 -10.19 -15.26 -6.85
C ASP A 132 -11.20 -14.59 -5.92
N GLY A 133 -12.48 -14.58 -6.30
CA GLY A 133 -13.56 -14.02 -5.46
C GLY A 133 -13.72 -14.79 -4.16
N SER A 134 -13.74 -16.11 -4.19
CA SER A 134 -13.84 -16.95 -3.00
C SER A 134 -12.56 -16.89 -2.14
N LEU A 135 -11.39 -16.89 -2.76
CA LEU A 135 -10.10 -16.71 -2.07
C LEU A 135 -10.02 -15.34 -1.40
N ALA A 136 -10.39 -14.26 -2.08
CA ALA A 136 -10.41 -12.91 -1.53
C ALA A 136 -11.31 -12.77 -0.29
N VAL A 137 -12.42 -13.54 -0.23
CA VAL A 137 -13.34 -13.52 0.91
C VAL A 137 -12.86 -14.41 2.05
N HIS A 138 -12.44 -15.64 1.79
CA HIS A 138 -12.31 -16.69 2.81
C HIS A 138 -10.89 -17.10 3.16
N ALA A 139 -9.89 -16.91 2.28
CA ALA A 139 -8.52 -17.31 2.57
C ALA A 139 -7.98 -16.63 3.84
N GLY A 140 -7.28 -17.37 4.69
CA GLY A 140 -6.76 -16.90 5.97
C GLY A 140 -7.79 -16.67 7.08
N GLU A 141 -9.09 -16.55 6.76
CA GLU A 141 -10.14 -16.34 7.77
C GLU A 141 -10.88 -17.63 8.15
N ARG A 142 -11.26 -18.47 7.19
CA ARG A 142 -12.03 -19.69 7.44
C ARG A 142 -11.35 -20.95 6.96
N ILE A 143 -10.49 -20.85 5.97
CA ILE A 143 -9.86 -21.99 5.31
C ILE A 143 -8.37 -21.91 5.54
N GLY A 144 -7.82 -22.96 6.16
CA GLY A 144 -6.43 -23.08 6.52
C GLY A 144 -6.14 -22.76 7.99
N ARG A 145 -6.69 -21.69 8.56
CA ARG A 145 -6.48 -21.35 9.99
C ARG A 145 -7.75 -20.77 10.56
N GLY A 146 -8.25 -21.37 11.62
CA GLY A 146 -9.37 -20.81 12.37
C GLY A 146 -8.97 -19.48 13.01
N ILE A 147 -9.84 -18.47 12.87
CA ILE A 147 -9.79 -17.31 13.75
C ILE A 147 -10.05 -17.84 15.16
N VAL A 148 -9.20 -17.49 16.14
CA VAL A 148 -9.32 -17.93 17.55
C VAL A 148 -10.58 -17.40 18.24
N THR A 149 -11.47 -16.74 17.50
CA THR A 149 -12.75 -16.22 17.97
C THR A 149 -13.85 -16.66 17.01
N ASP A 150 -15.11 -16.74 17.49
CA ASP A 150 -16.27 -17.04 16.65
C ASP A 150 -16.70 -15.86 15.75
N ALA A 151 -15.87 -14.82 15.66
CA ALA A 151 -16.12 -13.66 14.81
C ALA A 151 -16.03 -14.02 13.32
N ILE A 152 -16.97 -13.52 12.51
CA ILE A 152 -16.94 -13.69 11.05
C ILE A 152 -15.76 -12.93 10.43
N THR A 153 -15.39 -11.81 11.02
CA THR A 153 -14.29 -10.95 10.52
C THR A 153 -13.04 -11.10 11.37
N THR A 154 -11.88 -10.90 10.75
CA THR A 154 -10.58 -10.93 11.45
C THR A 154 -10.55 -9.88 12.56
N PRO A 155 -10.24 -10.24 13.82
CA PRO A 155 -10.04 -9.28 14.89
C PRO A 155 -8.81 -8.40 14.62
N VAL A 156 -8.87 -7.15 15.08
CA VAL A 156 -7.71 -6.24 15.06
C VAL A 156 -6.96 -6.38 16.38
N VAL A 157 -5.74 -6.92 16.33
CA VAL A 157 -4.89 -7.11 17.52
C VAL A 157 -3.87 -5.98 17.60
N ASN A 158 -4.19 -4.94 18.38
CA ASN A 158 -3.30 -3.81 18.63
C ASN A 158 -2.41 -4.11 19.83
N THR A 159 -1.26 -4.70 19.59
CA THR A 159 -0.24 -4.96 20.62
C THR A 159 1.16 -4.80 20.06
N SER A 160 2.09 -4.37 20.91
CA SER A 160 3.52 -4.34 20.60
C SER A 160 4.26 -5.60 21.04
N ALA A 161 3.72 -6.37 22.01
CA ALA A 161 4.38 -7.50 22.60
C ALA A 161 3.40 -8.62 22.95
N TYR A 162 3.89 -9.84 23.00
CA TYR A 162 3.15 -11.05 23.33
C TYR A 162 3.74 -11.70 24.58
N LEU A 163 2.89 -12.09 25.53
CA LEU A 163 3.33 -12.69 26.77
C LEU A 163 3.64 -14.18 26.60
N PHE A 164 4.62 -14.66 27.37
CA PHE A 164 4.85 -16.08 27.64
C PHE A 164 4.46 -16.36 29.08
N LYS A 165 3.71 -17.44 29.33
CA LYS A 165 3.22 -17.78 30.68
C LYS A 165 4.36 -18.19 31.61
N THR A 166 5.40 -18.82 31.06
CA THR A 166 6.60 -19.29 31.80
C THR A 166 7.85 -19.11 30.94
N THR A 167 9.02 -19.12 31.60
CA THR A 167 10.31 -19.13 30.90
C THR A 167 10.50 -20.41 30.07
N ALA A 168 9.94 -21.55 30.51
CA ALA A 168 9.94 -22.79 29.74
C ALA A 168 9.20 -22.61 28.40
N GLN A 169 8.01 -21.95 28.40
CA GLN A 169 7.27 -21.65 27.18
C GLN A 169 8.06 -20.71 26.23
N LEU A 170 8.82 -19.76 26.79
CA LEU A 170 9.73 -18.92 26.00
C LEU A 170 10.85 -19.74 25.34
N ILE A 171 11.43 -20.71 26.08
CA ILE A 171 12.43 -21.64 25.55
C ILE A 171 11.81 -22.47 24.43
N ASP A 172 10.62 -23.03 24.64
CA ASP A 172 9.88 -23.80 23.62
C ASP A 172 9.62 -22.98 22.35
N PHE A 173 9.29 -21.69 22.49
CA PHE A 173 9.18 -20.79 21.36
C PHE A 173 10.52 -20.60 20.62
N LYS A 174 11.62 -20.38 21.33
CA LYS A 174 12.95 -20.22 20.71
C LYS A 174 13.43 -21.49 19.99
N GLU A 175 12.98 -22.65 20.44
CA GLU A 175 13.28 -23.95 19.83
C GLU A 175 12.21 -24.41 18.81
N GLY A 176 11.21 -23.57 18.52
CA GLY A 176 10.19 -23.85 17.50
C GLY A 176 9.07 -24.82 17.92
N ARG A 177 9.01 -25.18 19.21
CA ARG A 177 7.97 -26.09 19.76
C ARG A 177 6.69 -25.36 20.18
N PHE A 178 6.74 -24.04 20.32
CA PHE A 178 5.59 -23.20 20.66
C PHE A 178 5.45 -22.03 19.68
N ALA A 179 4.24 -21.79 19.19
CA ALA A 179 3.95 -20.71 18.25
C ALA A 179 3.64 -19.41 19.00
N SER A 180 4.36 -18.35 18.72
CA SER A 180 4.10 -16.99 19.19
C SER A 180 4.68 -15.98 18.21
N PHE A 181 4.29 -14.70 18.34
CA PHE A 181 4.91 -13.61 17.60
C PHE A 181 6.03 -12.91 18.38
N GLU A 182 6.12 -13.09 19.70
CA GLU A 182 7.08 -12.44 20.59
C GLU A 182 6.95 -10.91 20.64
N TYR A 183 7.05 -10.25 19.52
CA TYR A 183 7.04 -8.79 19.39
C TYR A 183 6.35 -8.37 18.08
N GLY A 184 5.54 -7.30 18.12
CA GLY A 184 4.70 -6.86 17.01
C GLY A 184 5.45 -6.52 15.71
N ARG A 185 6.77 -6.24 15.78
CA ARG A 185 7.61 -6.04 14.59
C ARG A 185 7.91 -7.36 13.87
N TYR A 186 7.88 -8.48 14.58
CA TYR A 186 8.14 -9.81 14.01
C TYR A 186 6.88 -10.48 13.46
N GLY A 187 5.72 -10.01 13.86
CA GLY A 187 4.44 -10.51 13.37
C GLY A 187 3.25 -10.06 14.21
N ASN A 188 2.07 -10.29 13.67
CA ASN A 188 0.81 -9.94 14.32
C ASN A 188 -0.30 -10.82 13.73
N PRO A 189 -1.27 -11.33 14.53
CA PRO A 189 -2.35 -12.18 14.02
C PRO A 189 -3.15 -11.56 12.88
N THR A 190 -3.45 -10.25 12.96
CA THR A 190 -4.21 -9.54 11.92
C THR A 190 -3.41 -9.43 10.62
N THR A 191 -2.12 -9.07 10.71
CA THR A 191 -1.27 -8.99 9.51
C THR A 191 -1.03 -10.36 8.90
N LYS A 192 -0.97 -11.42 9.71
CA LYS A 192 -0.81 -12.79 9.22
C LYS A 192 -1.97 -13.25 8.33
N VAL A 193 -3.21 -12.93 8.71
CA VAL A 193 -4.39 -13.19 7.86
C VAL A 193 -4.27 -12.49 6.51
N LEU A 194 -3.80 -11.24 6.49
CA LEU A 194 -3.60 -10.50 5.24
C LEU A 194 -2.49 -11.13 4.37
N GLU A 195 -1.37 -11.56 4.99
CA GLU A 195 -0.30 -12.28 4.28
C GLU A 195 -0.86 -13.55 3.60
N GLU A 196 -1.67 -14.32 4.31
CA GLU A 196 -2.29 -15.55 3.79
C GLU A 196 -3.28 -15.27 2.66
N LYS A 197 -4.10 -14.20 2.77
CA LYS A 197 -5.00 -13.79 1.68
C LYS A 197 -4.24 -13.43 0.40
N ILE A 198 -3.20 -12.62 0.53
CA ILE A 198 -2.40 -12.20 -0.63
C ILE A 198 -1.64 -13.40 -1.21
N SER A 199 -1.06 -14.26 -0.36
CA SER A 199 -0.41 -15.50 -0.82
C SER A 199 -1.35 -16.37 -1.63
N ALA A 200 -2.59 -16.56 -1.15
CA ALA A 200 -3.59 -17.36 -1.85
C ALA A 200 -3.98 -16.75 -3.22
N LEU A 201 -4.10 -15.42 -3.29
CA LEU A 201 -4.41 -14.73 -4.55
C LEU A 201 -3.24 -14.74 -5.53
N GLU A 202 -2.00 -14.68 -5.07
CA GLU A 202 -0.81 -14.71 -5.93
C GLU A 202 -0.32 -16.13 -6.24
N GLU A 203 -0.95 -17.17 -5.66
CA GLU A 203 -0.47 -18.55 -5.72
C GLU A 203 0.98 -18.68 -5.19
N ALA A 204 1.27 -17.92 -4.13
CA ALA A 204 2.58 -17.83 -3.50
C ALA A 204 2.70 -18.74 -2.28
N GLU A 205 3.89 -19.25 -2.01
CA GLU A 205 4.18 -20.00 -0.78
C GLU A 205 4.17 -19.10 0.47
N SER A 206 4.55 -17.84 0.32
CA SER A 206 4.62 -16.87 1.41
C SER A 206 4.47 -15.44 0.91
N THR A 207 4.00 -14.57 1.82
CA THR A 207 3.93 -13.11 1.61
C THR A 207 4.48 -12.40 2.85
N VAL A 208 5.15 -11.26 2.66
CA VAL A 208 5.54 -10.33 3.72
C VAL A 208 4.92 -8.96 3.46
N LEU A 209 4.33 -8.37 4.51
CA LEU A 209 3.71 -7.04 4.47
C LEU A 209 4.68 -5.97 4.94
N MET A 210 4.55 -4.77 4.37
CA MET A 210 5.38 -3.60 4.69
C MET A 210 4.55 -2.32 4.71
N ALA A 211 5.08 -1.28 5.37
CA ALA A 211 4.40 0.00 5.56
C ALA A 211 4.08 0.75 4.26
N SER A 212 4.71 0.41 3.15
CA SER A 212 4.45 1.02 1.83
C SER A 212 5.01 0.16 0.69
N GLY A 213 4.53 0.39 -0.54
CA GLY A 213 5.11 -0.23 -1.73
C GLY A 213 6.60 0.11 -1.90
N MET A 214 7.00 1.35 -1.60
CA MET A 214 8.42 1.73 -1.63
C MET A 214 9.23 0.99 -0.57
N CYS A 215 8.70 0.78 0.63
CA CYS A 215 9.35 -0.06 1.64
C CYS A 215 9.55 -1.48 1.12
N ALA A 216 8.54 -2.06 0.46
CA ALA A 216 8.63 -3.38 -0.15
C ALA A 216 9.73 -3.44 -1.22
N CYS A 217 9.73 -2.52 -2.19
CA CYS A 217 10.77 -2.48 -3.22
C CYS A 217 12.17 -2.29 -2.64
N THR A 218 12.36 -1.33 -1.73
CA THR A 218 13.69 -1.01 -1.19
C THR A 218 14.25 -2.12 -0.33
N VAL A 219 13.45 -2.70 0.57
CA VAL A 219 13.87 -3.82 1.43
C VAL A 219 14.20 -5.05 0.59
N MET A 220 13.38 -5.38 -0.42
CA MET A 220 13.62 -6.49 -1.33
C MET A 220 14.94 -6.32 -2.08
N LEU A 221 15.16 -5.16 -2.71
CA LEU A 221 16.39 -4.88 -3.46
C LEU A 221 17.63 -4.96 -2.57
N MET A 222 17.56 -4.43 -1.34
CA MET A 222 18.67 -4.50 -0.38
C MET A 222 18.89 -5.92 0.19
N ALA A 223 17.85 -6.74 0.31
CA ALA A 223 17.95 -8.09 0.84
C ALA A 223 18.53 -9.09 -0.18
N LEU A 224 18.15 -8.93 -1.45
CA LEU A 224 18.44 -9.93 -2.48
C LEU A 224 19.64 -9.59 -3.36
N VAL A 225 20.04 -8.33 -3.42
CA VAL A 225 21.21 -7.91 -4.22
C VAL A 225 22.40 -7.69 -3.30
N PRO A 226 23.44 -8.52 -3.41
CA PRO A 226 24.63 -8.38 -2.56
C PRO A 226 25.41 -7.10 -2.92
N ALA A 227 26.26 -6.64 -1.99
CA ALA A 227 27.21 -5.55 -2.29
C ALA A 227 28.08 -5.92 -3.51
N GLY A 228 28.23 -4.99 -4.44
CA GLY A 228 28.90 -5.23 -5.72
C GLY A 228 28.06 -5.99 -6.75
N GLY A 229 26.80 -6.30 -6.44
CA GLY A 229 25.87 -6.96 -7.36
C GLY A 229 25.39 -6.06 -8.50
N HIS A 230 24.66 -6.66 -9.45
CA HIS A 230 24.12 -5.96 -10.60
C HIS A 230 22.62 -6.22 -10.75
N ILE A 231 21.87 -5.17 -11.06
CA ILE A 231 20.42 -5.19 -11.31
C ILE A 231 20.17 -4.86 -12.77
N VAL A 232 19.22 -5.55 -13.40
CA VAL A 232 18.61 -5.08 -14.65
C VAL A 232 17.21 -4.58 -14.35
N THR A 233 16.86 -3.41 -14.85
CA THR A 233 15.53 -2.80 -14.71
C THR A 233 15.11 -2.09 -15.99
N THR A 234 13.85 -1.66 -16.05
CA THR A 234 13.30 -1.02 -17.25
C THR A 234 13.15 0.50 -17.11
N THR A 235 13.10 1.19 -18.24
CA THR A 235 12.99 2.66 -18.34
C THR A 235 11.71 3.18 -17.71
N ASP A 236 10.61 2.42 -17.77
CA ASP A 236 9.28 2.81 -17.35
C ASP A 236 8.93 2.32 -15.94
N CYS A 237 9.86 2.03 -15.08
CA CYS A 237 9.51 1.70 -13.69
C CYS A 237 9.13 2.96 -12.89
N TYR A 238 8.38 2.77 -11.79
CA TYR A 238 7.97 3.85 -10.91
C TYR A 238 9.15 4.76 -10.55
N ARG A 239 8.98 6.06 -10.75
CA ARG A 239 10.09 7.03 -10.68
C ARG A 239 10.88 6.94 -9.37
N ARG A 240 10.24 6.73 -8.21
CA ARG A 240 10.95 6.65 -6.93
C ARG A 240 11.78 5.37 -6.81
N THR A 241 11.32 4.25 -7.35
CA THR A 241 12.09 3.00 -7.45
C THR A 241 13.31 3.21 -8.34
N ARG A 242 13.15 3.86 -9.49
CA ARG A 242 14.27 4.21 -10.38
C ARG A 242 15.30 5.12 -9.68
N ILE A 243 14.84 6.17 -8.97
CA ILE A 243 15.73 7.03 -8.19
C ILE A 243 16.50 6.21 -7.15
N PHE A 244 15.84 5.30 -6.43
CA PHE A 244 16.50 4.43 -5.47
C PHE A 244 17.59 3.57 -6.13
N ILE A 245 17.27 2.93 -7.26
CA ILE A 245 18.21 2.10 -8.02
C ILE A 245 19.39 2.94 -8.54
N GLN A 246 19.15 4.13 -9.07
CA GLN A 246 20.17 4.95 -9.70
C GLN A 246 21.02 5.79 -8.74
N THR A 247 20.51 6.13 -7.55
CA THR A 247 21.17 7.09 -6.66
C THR A 247 21.54 6.53 -5.29
N ILE A 248 20.81 5.56 -4.78
CA ILE A 248 21.05 4.99 -3.45
C ILE A 248 21.85 3.70 -3.54
N LEU A 249 21.44 2.75 -4.38
CA LEU A 249 22.12 1.46 -4.53
C LEU A 249 23.60 1.59 -4.98
N PRO A 250 24.01 2.55 -5.83
CA PRO A 250 25.43 2.76 -6.16
C PRO A 250 26.30 3.11 -4.94
N LYS A 251 25.73 3.74 -3.89
CA LYS A 251 26.45 4.01 -2.64
C LYS A 251 26.76 2.72 -1.85
N MET A 252 26.07 1.63 -2.19
CA MET A 252 26.28 0.27 -1.64
C MET A 252 27.11 -0.60 -2.60
N GLY A 253 27.69 -0.01 -3.66
CA GLY A 253 28.46 -0.70 -4.68
C GLY A 253 27.61 -1.51 -5.67
N ILE A 254 26.28 -1.37 -5.66
CA ILE A 254 25.36 -2.06 -6.56
C ILE A 254 25.20 -1.24 -7.83
N THR A 255 25.38 -1.88 -8.99
CA THR A 255 25.24 -1.27 -10.31
C THR A 255 23.95 -1.69 -10.99
N ALA A 256 23.51 -0.93 -12.01
CA ALA A 256 22.28 -1.23 -12.73
C ALA A 256 22.40 -0.99 -14.23
N THR A 257 21.79 -1.86 -15.03
CA THR A 257 21.50 -1.65 -16.46
C THR A 257 20.01 -1.34 -16.60
N ILE A 258 19.69 -0.29 -17.35
CA ILE A 258 18.33 0.17 -17.61
C ILE A 258 18.03 -0.03 -19.08
N LEU A 259 16.95 -0.77 -19.39
CA LEU A 259 16.58 -1.17 -20.74
C LEU A 259 15.15 -0.73 -21.07
N ASP A 260 14.84 -0.60 -22.35
CA ASP A 260 13.43 -0.57 -22.78
C ASP A 260 12.76 -1.91 -22.43
N PRO A 261 11.50 -1.92 -21.97
CA PRO A 261 10.79 -3.17 -21.64
C PRO A 261 10.74 -4.21 -22.76
N ALA A 262 10.81 -3.78 -24.02
CA ALA A 262 10.82 -4.66 -25.20
C ALA A 262 12.24 -5.06 -25.67
N ASP A 263 13.30 -4.52 -25.10
CA ASP A 263 14.69 -4.76 -25.54
C ASP A 263 15.24 -6.09 -25.00
N MET A 264 14.82 -7.19 -25.61
CA MET A 264 15.25 -8.54 -25.24
C MET A 264 16.71 -8.81 -25.60
N ASP A 265 17.27 -8.17 -26.61
CA ASP A 265 18.68 -8.34 -26.99
C ASP A 265 19.59 -7.56 -26.03
N GLY A 266 19.17 -6.39 -25.59
CA GLY A 266 19.80 -5.67 -24.50
C GLY A 266 19.80 -6.47 -23.21
N LEU A 267 18.69 -7.14 -22.87
CA LEU A 267 18.61 -8.04 -21.72
C LEU A 267 19.61 -9.19 -21.82
N LYS A 268 19.66 -9.90 -22.93
CA LYS A 268 20.65 -10.98 -23.17
C LYS A 268 22.08 -10.45 -23.02
N SER A 269 22.38 -9.30 -23.63
CA SER A 269 23.70 -8.68 -23.53
C SER A 269 24.06 -8.30 -22.09
N ALA A 270 23.13 -7.76 -21.32
CA ALA A 270 23.35 -7.43 -19.90
C ALA A 270 23.61 -8.69 -19.07
N LEU A 271 22.84 -9.76 -19.29
CA LEU A 271 23.01 -11.05 -18.62
C LEU A 271 24.34 -11.75 -18.97
N GLU A 272 24.92 -11.48 -20.14
CA GLU A 272 26.23 -12.00 -20.52
C GLU A 272 27.39 -11.16 -19.95
N LYS A 273 27.24 -9.84 -19.93
CA LYS A 273 28.29 -8.91 -19.48
C LYS A 273 28.41 -8.86 -17.96
N HIS A 274 27.32 -9.06 -17.23
CA HIS A 274 27.24 -8.87 -15.80
C HIS A 274 26.72 -10.12 -15.10
N LYS A 275 27.21 -10.38 -13.89
CA LYS A 275 26.55 -11.33 -12.98
C LYS A 275 25.31 -10.64 -12.40
N VAL A 276 24.20 -10.69 -13.14
CA VAL A 276 22.93 -10.08 -12.73
C VAL A 276 22.37 -10.85 -11.53
N SER A 277 22.13 -10.15 -10.44
CA SER A 277 21.53 -10.71 -9.23
C SER A 277 20.01 -10.72 -9.31
N LEU A 278 19.43 -9.66 -9.90
CA LEU A 278 17.99 -9.46 -9.94
C LEU A 278 17.59 -8.66 -11.18
N TYR A 279 16.54 -9.12 -11.85
CA TYR A 279 15.78 -8.36 -12.83
C TYR A 279 14.51 -7.83 -12.16
N PHE A 280 14.26 -6.52 -12.26
CA PHE A 280 13.09 -5.85 -11.71
C PHE A 280 12.38 -5.05 -12.78
N THR A 281 11.08 -5.27 -12.94
CA THR A 281 10.24 -4.45 -13.83
C THR A 281 8.80 -4.40 -13.34
N GLU A 282 8.03 -3.46 -13.91
CA GLU A 282 6.58 -3.40 -13.78
C GLU A 282 5.92 -4.04 -15.00
N SER A 283 4.76 -4.67 -14.81
CA SER A 283 3.92 -5.15 -15.91
C SER A 283 2.45 -5.17 -15.48
N PRO A 284 1.60 -4.23 -16.00
CA PRO A 284 1.92 -3.08 -16.86
C PRO A 284 2.77 -1.99 -16.18
N THR A 285 3.55 -1.25 -16.97
CA THR A 285 4.44 -0.18 -16.50
C THR A 285 3.69 1.14 -16.23
N ASN A 286 4.38 2.09 -15.61
CA ASN A 286 3.86 3.43 -15.33
C ASN A 286 4.79 4.51 -15.95
N PRO A 287 4.34 5.39 -16.88
CA PRO A 287 2.94 5.68 -17.21
C PRO A 287 2.40 5.02 -18.48
N PHE A 288 3.22 4.36 -19.29
CA PHE A 288 2.88 3.95 -20.66
C PHE A 288 2.17 2.60 -20.74
N LEU A 289 1.98 1.92 -19.61
CA LEU A 289 1.27 0.63 -19.50
C LEU A 289 1.87 -0.47 -20.41
N ARG A 290 3.21 -0.40 -20.63
CA ARG A 290 3.96 -1.41 -21.37
C ARG A 290 3.88 -2.76 -20.66
N CYS A 291 3.78 -3.83 -21.40
CA CYS A 291 3.69 -5.18 -20.87
C CYS A 291 4.92 -5.99 -21.23
N VAL A 292 5.56 -6.60 -20.24
CA VAL A 292 6.73 -7.45 -20.42
C VAL A 292 6.30 -8.91 -20.62
N ASP A 293 6.92 -9.63 -21.54
CA ASP A 293 6.76 -11.08 -21.66
C ASP A 293 7.44 -11.79 -20.47
N ILE A 294 6.66 -12.04 -19.42
CA ILE A 294 7.16 -12.54 -18.14
C ILE A 294 7.81 -13.92 -18.31
N GLU A 295 7.21 -14.81 -19.10
CA GLU A 295 7.76 -16.15 -19.34
C GLU A 295 9.13 -16.08 -20.02
N LEU A 296 9.25 -15.27 -21.08
CA LEU A 296 10.50 -15.11 -21.81
C LEU A 296 11.59 -14.50 -20.94
N VAL A 297 11.27 -13.41 -20.22
CA VAL A 297 12.23 -12.74 -19.34
C VAL A 297 12.68 -13.67 -18.22
N SER A 298 11.76 -14.39 -17.58
CA SER A 298 12.08 -15.35 -16.51
C SER A 298 13.02 -16.45 -17.03
N LYS A 299 12.72 -17.02 -18.19
CA LYS A 299 13.56 -18.04 -18.82
C LYS A 299 14.98 -17.53 -19.10
N LEU A 300 15.11 -16.31 -19.63
CA LEU A 300 16.41 -15.70 -19.91
C LEU A 300 17.20 -15.44 -18.61
N CYS A 301 16.57 -14.84 -17.62
CA CYS A 301 17.20 -14.52 -16.33
C CYS A 301 17.61 -15.78 -15.57
N HIS A 302 16.74 -16.77 -15.47
CA HIS A 302 17.03 -18.04 -14.78
C HIS A 302 18.18 -18.82 -15.45
N SER A 303 18.35 -18.73 -16.78
CA SER A 303 19.48 -19.36 -17.47
C SER A 303 20.84 -18.84 -17.00
N LYS A 304 20.88 -17.67 -16.37
CA LYS A 304 22.07 -17.00 -15.79
C LYS A 304 22.03 -16.90 -14.27
N GLY A 305 21.03 -17.50 -13.62
CA GLY A 305 20.86 -17.51 -12.15
C GLY A 305 20.39 -16.19 -11.56
N ALA A 306 19.81 -15.30 -12.34
CA ALA A 306 19.23 -14.04 -11.87
C ALA A 306 17.79 -14.27 -11.39
N VAL A 307 17.43 -13.65 -10.26
CA VAL A 307 16.07 -13.62 -9.70
C VAL A 307 15.20 -12.65 -10.49
N VAL A 308 13.94 -12.99 -10.73
CA VAL A 308 12.97 -12.14 -11.42
C VAL A 308 11.90 -11.64 -10.46
N CYS A 309 11.76 -10.33 -10.34
CA CYS A 309 10.70 -9.69 -9.60
C CYS A 309 9.85 -8.81 -10.51
N ILE A 310 8.54 -9.02 -10.47
CA ILE A 310 7.55 -8.23 -11.21
C ILE A 310 6.76 -7.35 -10.23
N ASP A 311 6.70 -6.06 -10.48
CA ASP A 311 5.71 -5.21 -9.83
C ASP A 311 4.36 -5.36 -10.55
N GLY A 312 3.44 -6.08 -9.90
CA GLY A 312 2.10 -6.38 -10.39
C GLY A 312 1.05 -5.36 -9.98
N THR A 313 1.45 -4.19 -9.45
CA THR A 313 0.53 -3.23 -8.83
C THR A 313 -0.63 -2.83 -9.75
N PHE A 314 -0.37 -2.55 -11.03
CA PHE A 314 -1.42 -2.13 -11.98
C PHE A 314 -2.22 -3.30 -12.55
N ALA A 315 -1.61 -4.46 -12.70
CA ALA A 315 -2.32 -5.68 -13.09
C ALA A 315 -3.26 -6.16 -12.01
N THR A 316 -2.86 -6.11 -10.76
CA THR A 316 -3.49 -6.79 -9.61
C THR A 316 -3.35 -8.33 -9.68
N PRO A 317 -3.46 -9.05 -8.56
CA PRO A 317 -3.45 -10.51 -8.58
C PRO A 317 -4.68 -11.12 -9.32
N VAL A 318 -5.71 -10.32 -9.61
CA VAL A 318 -6.90 -10.77 -10.35
C VAL A 318 -6.65 -10.84 -11.86
N ASN A 319 -5.95 -9.86 -12.42
CA ASN A 319 -5.73 -9.79 -13.86
C ASN A 319 -4.46 -10.53 -14.33
N GLN A 320 -3.44 -10.67 -13.47
CA GLN A 320 -2.17 -11.29 -13.85
C GLN A 320 -1.54 -12.06 -12.69
N LYS A 321 -1.21 -13.30 -12.91
CA LYS A 321 -0.49 -14.17 -11.98
C LYS A 321 0.96 -14.27 -12.44
N ALA A 322 1.84 -13.42 -11.93
CA ALA A 322 3.23 -13.39 -12.41
C ALA A 322 4.07 -14.60 -11.95
N LEU A 323 3.78 -15.19 -10.79
CA LEU A 323 4.50 -16.36 -10.28
C LEU A 323 4.30 -17.60 -11.18
N PRO A 324 3.07 -18.01 -11.55
CA PRO A 324 2.85 -19.07 -12.54
C PRO A 324 3.48 -18.81 -13.90
N LEU A 325 3.69 -17.54 -14.29
CA LEU A 325 4.39 -17.15 -15.52
C LEU A 325 5.92 -17.20 -15.39
N GLY A 326 6.44 -17.61 -14.22
CA GLY A 326 7.86 -17.84 -14.01
C GLY A 326 8.59 -16.75 -13.22
N ALA A 327 7.94 -15.69 -12.77
CA ALA A 327 8.56 -14.76 -11.83
C ALA A 327 8.85 -15.43 -10.49
N ASP A 328 9.95 -15.06 -9.83
CA ASP A 328 10.30 -15.57 -8.50
C ASP A 328 9.60 -14.82 -7.37
N LEU A 329 9.35 -13.52 -7.61
CA LEU A 329 8.70 -12.61 -6.68
C LEU A 329 7.73 -11.69 -7.41
N VAL A 330 6.65 -11.36 -6.70
CA VAL A 330 5.72 -10.29 -7.07
C VAL A 330 5.70 -9.26 -5.96
N VAL A 331 5.86 -7.99 -6.32
CA VAL A 331 5.67 -6.88 -5.40
C VAL A 331 4.39 -6.14 -5.75
N HIS A 332 3.67 -5.67 -4.73
CA HIS A 332 2.54 -4.74 -4.88
C HIS A 332 2.66 -3.55 -3.96
N SER A 333 2.33 -2.39 -4.48
CA SER A 333 1.81 -1.32 -3.64
C SER A 333 0.36 -1.67 -3.28
N ALA A 334 0.17 -2.32 -2.12
CA ALA A 334 -1.17 -2.69 -1.65
C ALA A 334 -2.07 -1.46 -1.39
N THR A 335 -1.49 -0.27 -1.33
CA THR A 335 -2.14 1.05 -1.32
C THR A 335 -3.15 1.21 -2.46
N LYS A 336 -2.89 0.58 -3.62
CA LYS A 336 -3.64 0.73 -4.86
C LYS A 336 -4.90 -0.15 -4.85
N TYR A 337 -5.10 -0.96 -5.87
CA TYR A 337 -6.28 -1.81 -6.04
C TYR A 337 -6.54 -2.78 -4.89
N ILE A 338 -5.49 -3.30 -4.24
CA ILE A 338 -5.65 -4.29 -3.16
C ILE A 338 -6.44 -3.67 -2.00
N ALA A 339 -6.05 -2.50 -1.49
CA ALA A 339 -6.84 -1.74 -0.52
C ALA A 339 -8.07 -1.11 -1.18
N GLY A 340 -7.89 -0.39 -2.28
CA GLY A 340 -8.90 0.07 -3.22
C GLY A 340 -9.81 1.21 -2.75
N HIS A 341 -9.45 1.93 -1.66
CA HIS A 341 -10.32 2.95 -1.05
C HIS A 341 -9.59 4.25 -0.69
N ASN A 342 -8.37 4.47 -1.20
CA ASN A 342 -7.55 5.67 -0.98
C ASN A 342 -7.30 6.03 0.51
N ASP A 343 -7.39 5.06 1.42
CA ASP A 343 -7.39 5.25 2.88
C ASP A 343 -6.23 4.55 3.60
N VAL A 344 -5.39 3.79 2.88
CA VAL A 344 -4.29 2.98 3.43
C VAL A 344 -3.03 3.09 2.59
N ILE A 345 -1.88 3.16 3.25
CA ILE A 345 -0.57 2.99 2.62
C ILE A 345 0.02 1.65 3.07
N ALA A 346 0.35 0.79 2.12
CA ALA A 346 0.94 -0.52 2.37
C ALA A 346 1.69 -1.05 1.16
N GLY A 347 2.57 -2.04 1.39
CA GLY A 347 3.21 -2.84 0.36
C GLY A 347 3.29 -4.30 0.76
N CYS A 348 3.47 -5.17 -0.22
CA CYS A 348 3.72 -6.59 0.03
C CYS A 348 4.64 -7.19 -1.02
N ILE A 349 5.26 -8.30 -0.66
CA ILE A 349 6.08 -9.13 -1.53
C ILE A 349 5.62 -10.57 -1.36
N SER A 350 5.32 -11.24 -2.46
CA SER A 350 4.86 -12.62 -2.51
C SER A 350 5.79 -13.45 -3.37
N GLY A 351 5.98 -14.73 -3.02
CA GLY A 351 6.81 -15.66 -3.78
C GLY A 351 7.18 -16.91 -3.01
N SER A 352 8.32 -17.54 -3.36
CA SER A 352 8.79 -18.71 -2.63
C SER A 352 9.11 -18.37 -1.17
N LYS A 353 8.83 -19.30 -0.25
CA LYS A 353 9.10 -19.14 1.19
C LYS A 353 10.55 -18.72 1.44
N LYS A 354 11.50 -19.33 0.73
CA LYS A 354 12.94 -19.04 0.89
C LYS A 354 13.27 -17.58 0.59
N LEU A 355 12.80 -17.02 -0.52
CA LEU A 355 13.09 -15.64 -0.91
C LEU A 355 12.36 -14.65 0.00
N VAL A 356 11.08 -14.91 0.31
CA VAL A 356 10.28 -14.04 1.18
C VAL A 356 10.86 -13.98 2.59
N GLU A 357 11.34 -15.10 3.16
CA GLU A 357 11.98 -15.11 4.48
C GLU A 357 13.33 -14.35 4.48
N THR A 358 14.09 -14.38 3.38
CA THR A 358 15.29 -13.56 3.24
C THR A 358 14.95 -12.06 3.30
N VAL A 359 13.88 -11.67 2.63
CA VAL A 359 13.37 -10.28 2.65
C VAL A 359 12.81 -9.93 4.04
N ARG A 360 12.04 -10.86 4.65
CA ARG A 360 11.46 -10.69 6.00
C ARG A 360 12.54 -10.48 7.07
N ALA A 361 13.64 -11.20 6.99
CA ALA A 361 14.75 -11.04 7.93
C ALA A 361 15.30 -9.61 7.92
N LEU A 362 15.54 -9.01 6.76
CA LEU A 362 15.98 -7.62 6.66
C LEU A 362 14.87 -6.64 7.06
N HIS A 363 13.61 -6.91 6.70
CA HIS A 363 12.45 -6.11 7.11
C HIS A 363 12.36 -6.02 8.64
N HIS A 364 12.57 -7.10 9.37
CA HIS A 364 12.57 -7.12 10.84
C HIS A 364 13.65 -6.20 11.44
N VAL A 365 14.79 -6.05 10.76
CA VAL A 365 15.87 -5.13 11.18
C VAL A 365 15.50 -3.68 10.87
N LEU A 366 15.00 -3.39 9.67
CA LEU A 366 14.67 -2.04 9.21
C LEU A 366 13.38 -1.48 9.83
N GLY A 367 12.43 -2.34 10.21
CA GLY A 367 11.28 -1.96 11.02
C GLY A 367 10.11 -1.29 10.27
N GLY A 368 10.01 -1.44 8.96
CA GLY A 368 8.93 -0.89 8.14
C GLY A 368 7.58 -1.63 8.30
N VAL A 369 7.10 -1.77 9.53
CA VAL A 369 5.95 -2.62 9.91
C VAL A 369 4.62 -2.00 9.49
N LEU A 370 3.73 -2.83 8.93
CA LEU A 370 2.35 -2.46 8.67
C LEU A 370 1.54 -2.47 9.97
N ASN A 371 0.79 -1.39 10.22
CA ASN A 371 -0.11 -1.31 11.38
C ASN A 371 -1.28 -2.29 11.25
N PRO A 372 -1.71 -2.99 12.33
CA PRO A 372 -2.82 -3.94 12.30
C PRO A 372 -4.17 -3.34 11.84
N ASN A 373 -4.45 -2.07 12.14
CA ASN A 373 -5.66 -1.41 11.63
C ASN A 373 -5.60 -1.25 10.10
N ALA A 374 -4.44 -0.87 9.57
CA ALA A 374 -4.24 -0.80 8.12
C ALA A 374 -4.41 -2.19 7.47
N ALA A 375 -3.86 -3.24 8.10
CA ALA A 375 -4.05 -4.61 7.64
C ALA A 375 -5.53 -5.02 7.61
N TYR A 376 -6.30 -4.67 8.65
CA TYR A 376 -7.75 -4.91 8.70
C TYR A 376 -8.49 -4.17 7.57
N MET A 377 -8.16 -2.90 7.32
CA MET A 377 -8.78 -2.13 6.24
C MET A 377 -8.50 -2.77 4.87
N ILE A 378 -7.28 -3.28 4.66
CA ILE A 378 -6.92 -3.99 3.43
C ILE A 378 -7.68 -5.32 3.34
N ILE A 379 -7.76 -6.12 4.41
CA ILE A 379 -8.57 -7.35 4.46
C ILE A 379 -10.02 -7.05 4.04
N ARG A 380 -10.59 -5.97 4.57
CA ARG A 380 -11.94 -5.51 4.22
C ARG A 380 -12.04 -5.13 2.73
N GLY A 381 -11.10 -4.35 2.22
CA GLY A 381 -11.04 -3.95 0.81
C GLY A 381 -10.89 -5.16 -0.14
N MET A 382 -10.08 -6.15 0.24
CA MET A 382 -9.86 -7.36 -0.58
C MET A 382 -11.13 -8.19 -0.80
N LYS A 383 -12.09 -8.17 0.14
CA LYS A 383 -13.36 -8.91 -0.01
C LYS A 383 -14.16 -8.52 -1.25
N THR A 384 -13.93 -7.32 -1.78
CA THR A 384 -14.55 -6.82 -3.01
C THR A 384 -13.56 -6.61 -4.16
N LEU A 385 -12.31 -7.04 -4.00
CA LEU A 385 -11.25 -6.78 -4.97
C LEU A 385 -11.63 -7.26 -6.38
N HIS A 386 -12.12 -8.49 -6.51
CA HIS A 386 -12.50 -9.07 -7.80
C HIS A 386 -13.64 -8.28 -8.47
N LEU A 387 -14.64 -7.83 -7.71
CA LEU A 387 -15.76 -7.02 -8.23
C LEU A 387 -15.26 -5.66 -8.73
N ARG A 388 -14.41 -5.00 -7.93
CA ARG A 388 -13.85 -3.68 -8.28
C ARG A 388 -12.96 -3.78 -9.50
N VAL A 389 -12.07 -4.78 -9.56
CA VAL A 389 -11.15 -4.97 -10.71
C VAL A 389 -11.93 -5.28 -11.98
N GLN A 390 -13.00 -6.08 -11.92
CA GLN A 390 -13.87 -6.30 -13.09
C GLN A 390 -14.51 -5.00 -13.57
N GLN A 391 -15.01 -4.17 -12.66
CA GLN A 391 -15.58 -2.87 -13.01
C GLN A 391 -14.52 -1.93 -13.58
N HIS A 392 -13.33 -1.84 -12.97
CA HIS A 392 -12.20 -1.07 -13.50
C HIS A 392 -11.83 -1.48 -14.93
N ASN A 393 -11.70 -2.80 -15.18
CA ASN A 393 -11.40 -3.32 -16.51
C ASN A 393 -12.45 -2.90 -17.55
N LEU A 394 -13.73 -3.02 -17.19
CA LEU A 394 -14.85 -2.69 -18.07
C LEU A 394 -14.88 -1.19 -18.40
N THR A 395 -14.81 -0.35 -17.37
CA THR A 395 -14.86 1.11 -17.51
C THR A 395 -13.64 1.62 -18.29
N ALA A 396 -12.44 1.12 -17.98
CA ALA A 396 -11.21 1.53 -18.65
C ALA A 396 -11.18 1.12 -20.14
N MET A 397 -11.63 -0.08 -20.47
CA MET A 397 -11.71 -0.52 -21.87
C MET A 397 -12.67 0.35 -22.68
N ARG A 398 -13.85 0.67 -22.12
CA ARG A 398 -14.83 1.55 -22.78
C ARG A 398 -14.27 2.96 -22.96
N MET A 399 -13.61 3.49 -21.93
CA MET A 399 -13.00 4.83 -21.97
C MET A 399 -11.82 4.87 -22.95
N ALA A 400 -10.96 3.88 -22.97
CA ALA A 400 -9.82 3.79 -23.89
C ALA A 400 -10.30 3.83 -25.36
N ARG A 401 -11.35 3.08 -25.70
CA ARG A 401 -11.96 3.10 -27.05
C ARG A 401 -12.58 4.44 -27.38
N LEU A 402 -13.27 5.08 -26.42
CA LEU A 402 -13.85 6.42 -26.60
C LEU A 402 -12.76 7.45 -26.91
N LEU A 403 -11.69 7.44 -26.12
CA LEU A 403 -10.56 8.36 -26.28
C LEU A 403 -9.81 8.11 -27.59
N GLU A 404 -9.57 6.85 -27.98
CA GLU A 404 -8.87 6.50 -29.21
C GLU A 404 -9.62 6.98 -30.47
N ALA A 405 -10.95 7.00 -30.42
CA ALA A 405 -11.79 7.48 -31.52
C ALA A 405 -11.97 9.01 -31.54
N HIS A 406 -11.53 9.74 -30.52
CA HIS A 406 -11.80 11.16 -30.39
C HIS A 406 -10.75 12.02 -31.09
N PRO A 407 -11.15 13.02 -31.97
CA PRO A 407 -10.20 13.80 -32.79
C PRO A 407 -9.23 14.68 -31.98
N LYS A 408 -9.54 15.03 -30.73
CA LYS A 408 -8.67 15.81 -29.83
C LYS A 408 -7.72 14.95 -29.02
N ILE A 409 -7.69 13.63 -29.24
CA ILE A 409 -6.73 12.69 -28.63
C ILE A 409 -5.79 12.19 -29.71
N THR A 410 -4.50 12.36 -29.50
CA THR A 410 -3.48 11.98 -30.49
C THR A 410 -2.97 10.57 -30.32
N ARG A 411 -3.03 10.04 -29.10
CA ARG A 411 -2.59 8.68 -28.77
C ARG A 411 -3.22 8.18 -27.48
N VAL A 412 -3.52 6.88 -27.42
CA VAL A 412 -3.98 6.19 -26.21
C VAL A 412 -3.02 5.04 -25.90
N TYR A 413 -2.67 4.88 -24.65
CA TYR A 413 -1.87 3.78 -24.11
C TYR A 413 -2.77 2.95 -23.21
N TYR A 414 -3.19 1.79 -23.68
CA TYR A 414 -3.98 0.84 -22.92
C TYR A 414 -3.77 -0.57 -23.48
N PRO A 415 -3.28 -1.54 -22.68
CA PRO A 415 -2.89 -2.86 -23.20
C PRO A 415 -4.03 -3.65 -23.85
N GLY A 416 -5.29 -3.29 -23.51
CA GLY A 416 -6.48 -3.90 -24.11
C GLY A 416 -6.81 -3.43 -25.53
N LEU A 417 -6.18 -2.37 -26.03
CA LEU A 417 -6.38 -1.89 -27.40
C LEU A 417 -5.43 -2.60 -28.37
N PRO A 418 -5.90 -3.01 -29.56
CA PRO A 418 -5.04 -3.58 -30.60
C PRO A 418 -3.92 -2.65 -31.07
N SER A 419 -4.09 -1.33 -30.91
CA SER A 419 -3.08 -0.30 -31.22
C SER A 419 -1.91 -0.25 -30.23
N HIS A 420 -2.06 -0.90 -29.06
CA HIS A 420 -0.99 -0.93 -28.07
C HIS A 420 0.13 -1.90 -28.53
N PRO A 421 1.42 -1.50 -28.45
CA PRO A 421 2.52 -2.31 -29.00
C PRO A 421 2.62 -3.71 -28.41
N GLU A 422 2.36 -3.86 -27.11
CA GLU A 422 2.39 -5.16 -26.42
C GLU A 422 1.00 -5.77 -26.19
N HIS A 423 -0.02 -5.38 -26.98
CA HIS A 423 -1.36 -5.98 -26.87
C HIS A 423 -1.34 -7.52 -26.97
N HIS A 424 -0.50 -8.06 -27.86
CA HIS A 424 -0.36 -9.52 -28.05
C HIS A 424 0.22 -10.22 -26.81
N ILE A 425 1.12 -9.57 -26.07
CA ILE A 425 1.67 -10.06 -24.79
C ILE A 425 0.59 -9.98 -23.70
N ALA A 426 -0.01 -8.81 -23.54
CA ALA A 426 -1.07 -8.59 -22.55
C ALA A 426 -2.24 -9.57 -22.72
N SER A 427 -2.73 -9.77 -23.95
CA SER A 427 -3.83 -10.69 -24.26
C SER A 427 -3.51 -12.16 -23.98
N ARG A 428 -2.23 -12.54 -23.96
CA ARG A 428 -1.80 -13.91 -23.64
C ARG A 428 -1.70 -14.15 -22.14
N GLN A 429 -1.20 -13.18 -21.37
CA GLN A 429 -0.83 -13.36 -19.97
C GLN A 429 -1.76 -12.69 -18.96
N MET A 430 -2.72 -11.88 -19.41
CA MET A 430 -3.65 -11.14 -18.54
C MET A 430 -5.11 -11.51 -18.84
N THR A 431 -5.94 -11.56 -17.80
CA THR A 431 -7.39 -11.79 -17.93
C THR A 431 -8.20 -10.49 -18.02
N GLY A 432 -7.57 -9.36 -17.73
CA GLY A 432 -8.06 -8.00 -17.84
C GLY A 432 -6.90 -7.02 -17.84
N PHE A 433 -7.12 -5.79 -18.28
CA PHE A 433 -6.03 -4.86 -18.61
C PHE A 433 -5.87 -3.70 -17.61
N GLY A 434 -6.59 -3.77 -16.48
CA GLY A 434 -6.52 -2.77 -15.41
C GLY A 434 -7.38 -1.54 -15.62
N GLY A 435 -7.38 -0.65 -14.63
CA GLY A 435 -8.20 0.55 -14.57
C GLY A 435 -7.48 1.84 -14.97
N VAL A 436 -6.22 1.80 -15.39
CA VAL A 436 -5.47 2.99 -15.80
C VAL A 436 -5.44 3.09 -17.31
N VAL A 437 -5.77 4.27 -17.84
CA VAL A 437 -5.64 4.65 -19.25
C VAL A 437 -4.73 5.86 -19.32
N SER A 438 -3.65 5.79 -20.10
CA SER A 438 -2.83 6.97 -20.39
C SER A 438 -3.09 7.42 -21.81
N PHE A 439 -3.09 8.73 -22.06
CA PHE A 439 -3.35 9.28 -23.39
C PHE A 439 -2.72 10.66 -23.58
N GLU A 440 -2.60 11.10 -24.82
CA GLU A 440 -2.05 12.40 -25.20
C GLU A 440 -3.18 13.26 -25.78
N VAL A 441 -3.41 14.43 -25.18
CA VAL A 441 -4.36 15.44 -25.67
C VAL A 441 -3.72 16.20 -26.82
N ALA A 442 -4.49 16.54 -27.86
CA ALA A 442 -4.01 17.37 -28.95
C ALA A 442 -3.81 18.82 -28.46
N GLY A 443 -2.55 19.21 -28.26
CA GLY A 443 -2.19 20.54 -27.77
C GLY A 443 -0.95 20.52 -26.89
N ASP A 444 -0.79 21.56 -26.10
CA ASP A 444 0.32 21.80 -25.19
C ASP A 444 -0.05 21.51 -23.73
N LEU A 445 0.87 21.85 -22.80
CA LEU A 445 0.64 21.73 -21.36
C LEU A 445 -0.63 22.46 -20.91
N ASN A 446 -0.84 23.71 -21.41
CA ASN A 446 -1.96 24.54 -20.97
C ASN A 446 -3.30 24.03 -21.52
N THR A 447 -3.34 23.56 -22.77
CA THR A 447 -4.52 22.93 -23.36
C THR A 447 -4.91 21.68 -22.56
N THR A 448 -3.92 20.87 -22.18
CA THR A 448 -4.16 19.66 -21.39
C THR A 448 -4.60 20.00 -19.96
N ALA A 449 -4.01 21.04 -19.35
CA ALA A 449 -4.45 21.50 -18.03
C ALA A 449 -5.92 22.00 -18.07
N LYS A 450 -6.32 22.76 -19.10
CA LYS A 450 -7.73 23.16 -19.28
C LYS A 450 -8.68 21.96 -19.39
N PHE A 451 -8.29 20.94 -20.13
CA PHE A 451 -9.05 19.69 -20.20
C PHE A 451 -9.21 19.06 -18.83
N VAL A 452 -8.10 18.90 -18.07
CA VAL A 452 -8.12 18.28 -16.74
C VAL A 452 -8.95 19.11 -15.76
N ASP A 453 -8.83 20.44 -15.78
CA ASP A 453 -9.58 21.36 -14.91
C ASP A 453 -11.08 21.43 -15.24
N ALA A 454 -11.47 21.09 -16.47
CA ALA A 454 -12.87 21.08 -16.91
C ALA A 454 -13.63 19.81 -16.46
N LEU A 455 -12.92 18.76 -16.04
CA LEU A 455 -13.53 17.55 -15.51
C LEU A 455 -14.15 17.80 -14.13
N LYS A 456 -15.28 17.16 -13.86
CA LYS A 456 -16.09 17.37 -12.64
C LYS A 456 -16.09 16.18 -11.71
N ILE A 457 -15.87 14.96 -12.23
CA ILE A 457 -15.92 13.72 -11.47
C ILE A 457 -14.52 13.31 -11.01
N PRO A 458 -13.48 13.19 -11.86
CA PRO A 458 -12.17 12.73 -11.42
C PRO A 458 -11.48 13.74 -10.52
N TYR A 459 -10.82 13.26 -9.46
CA TYR A 459 -9.96 14.09 -8.63
C TYR A 459 -8.59 14.28 -9.28
N ILE A 460 -8.03 15.48 -9.20
CA ILE A 460 -6.62 15.73 -9.53
C ILE A 460 -5.77 15.30 -8.35
N ALA A 461 -5.26 14.06 -8.39
CA ALA A 461 -4.55 13.47 -7.27
C ALA A 461 -3.58 12.36 -7.73
N PRO A 462 -2.60 11.98 -6.92
CA PRO A 462 -1.82 10.75 -7.10
C PRO A 462 -2.57 9.54 -6.51
N SER A 463 -2.00 8.34 -6.71
CA SER A 463 -2.43 7.09 -6.04
C SER A 463 -3.64 6.42 -6.67
N PHE A 464 -3.44 5.81 -7.82
CA PHE A 464 -4.45 5.13 -8.65
C PHE A 464 -4.99 3.84 -8.04
N GLY A 465 -6.17 3.38 -8.51
CA GLY A 465 -6.75 2.08 -8.14
C GLY A 465 -7.75 2.11 -6.99
N GLY A 466 -8.22 3.30 -6.58
CA GLY A 466 -9.34 3.49 -5.66
C GLY A 466 -10.70 3.37 -6.33
N CYS A 467 -11.77 3.46 -5.52
CA CYS A 467 -13.14 3.50 -6.02
C CYS A 467 -13.43 4.77 -6.83
N GLU A 468 -12.78 5.86 -6.47
CA GLU A 468 -12.91 7.15 -7.13
C GLU A 468 -11.99 7.24 -8.35
N SER A 469 -12.49 7.89 -9.41
CA SER A 469 -11.68 8.25 -10.57
C SER A 469 -10.68 9.34 -10.22
N ILE A 470 -9.44 9.16 -10.68
CA ILE A 470 -8.32 10.08 -10.44
C ILE A 470 -7.61 10.35 -11.75
N ILE A 471 -7.24 11.61 -11.97
CA ILE A 471 -6.56 12.05 -13.19
C ILE A 471 -5.36 12.93 -12.84
N ASP A 472 -4.29 12.84 -13.61
CA ASP A 472 -3.15 13.75 -13.53
C ASP A 472 -2.39 13.88 -14.85
N GLN A 473 -1.56 14.95 -14.91
CA GLN A 473 -0.54 15.11 -15.94
C GLN A 473 0.81 14.69 -15.35
N PRO A 474 1.45 13.60 -15.83
CA PRO A 474 2.76 13.16 -15.33
C PRO A 474 3.82 14.25 -15.32
N ALA A 475 3.83 15.14 -16.33
CA ALA A 475 4.75 16.26 -16.42
C ALA A 475 4.66 17.18 -15.19
N ILE A 476 3.45 17.36 -14.62
CA ILE A 476 3.22 18.19 -13.43
C ILE A 476 3.33 17.35 -12.16
N MET A 477 2.57 16.26 -12.06
CA MET A 477 2.43 15.48 -10.82
C MET A 477 3.72 14.75 -10.41
N SER A 478 4.49 14.23 -11.38
CA SER A 478 5.58 13.30 -11.07
C SER A 478 6.95 13.75 -11.57
N TYR A 479 7.01 14.68 -12.53
CA TYR A 479 8.26 15.05 -13.23
C TYR A 479 8.47 16.57 -13.31
N TRP A 480 7.81 17.36 -12.47
CA TRP A 480 7.90 18.82 -12.48
C TRP A 480 9.30 19.36 -12.17
N ASP A 481 10.06 18.64 -11.39
CA ASP A 481 11.44 18.96 -11.02
C ASP A 481 12.47 18.73 -12.15
N LEU A 482 12.04 18.13 -13.27
CA LEU A 482 12.86 17.95 -14.47
C LEU A 482 12.54 19.03 -15.52
N SER A 483 13.56 19.46 -16.25
CA SER A 483 13.37 20.31 -17.42
C SER A 483 12.58 19.58 -18.53
N PRO A 484 11.96 20.30 -19.48
CA PRO A 484 11.29 19.65 -20.62
C PRO A 484 12.18 18.69 -21.42
N VAL A 485 13.47 19.03 -21.55
CA VAL A 485 14.47 18.18 -22.26
C VAL A 485 14.71 16.88 -21.49
N GLU A 486 14.84 16.95 -20.17
CA GLU A 486 15.01 15.75 -19.33
C GLU A 486 13.73 14.89 -19.32
N ARG A 487 12.53 15.52 -19.26
CA ARG A 487 11.27 14.79 -19.36
C ARG A 487 11.15 14.05 -20.69
N ALA A 488 11.57 14.66 -21.79
CA ALA A 488 11.54 14.06 -23.11
C ALA A 488 12.41 12.79 -23.22
N GLN A 489 13.51 12.70 -22.46
CA GLN A 489 14.34 11.48 -22.39
C GLN A 489 13.59 10.28 -21.82
N TYR A 490 12.56 10.51 -21.00
CA TYR A 490 11.68 9.49 -20.43
C TYR A 490 10.36 9.35 -21.22
N GLY A 491 10.23 10.02 -22.37
CA GLY A 491 9.00 10.04 -23.15
C GLY A 491 7.83 10.81 -22.50
N ILE A 492 8.08 11.53 -21.41
CA ILE A 492 7.05 12.29 -20.68
C ILE A 492 6.79 13.59 -21.41
N LYS A 493 5.76 13.59 -22.23
CA LYS A 493 5.28 14.78 -22.95
C LYS A 493 4.43 15.65 -22.04
N ASP A 494 4.38 16.94 -22.33
CA ASP A 494 3.60 17.93 -21.58
C ASP A 494 2.07 17.71 -21.70
N ASN A 495 1.64 17.09 -22.80
CA ASN A 495 0.24 16.75 -23.08
C ASN A 495 -0.16 15.32 -22.69
N LEU A 496 0.70 14.58 -22.01
CA LEU A 496 0.40 13.24 -21.49
C LEU A 496 -0.49 13.35 -20.26
N VAL A 497 -1.55 12.53 -20.22
CA VAL A 497 -2.49 12.37 -19.12
C VAL A 497 -2.49 10.92 -18.66
N ARG A 498 -2.58 10.68 -17.35
CA ARG A 498 -2.92 9.39 -16.75
C ARG A 498 -4.29 9.49 -16.11
N PHE A 499 -5.15 8.57 -16.42
CA PHE A 499 -6.51 8.50 -15.90
C PHE A 499 -6.75 7.14 -15.26
N SER A 500 -6.87 7.11 -13.94
CA SER A 500 -7.31 5.94 -13.18
C SER A 500 -8.83 5.98 -13.08
N LEU A 501 -9.49 5.12 -13.82
CA LEU A 501 -10.93 4.98 -13.81
C LEU A 501 -11.37 4.29 -12.53
N GLY A 502 -12.28 4.89 -11.78
CA GLY A 502 -12.90 4.32 -10.60
C GLY A 502 -14.00 3.32 -10.94
N ILE A 503 -14.98 3.21 -10.05
CA ILE A 503 -16.12 2.31 -10.20
C ILE A 503 -17.44 3.06 -10.39
N GLU A 504 -17.37 4.35 -10.72
CA GLU A 504 -18.52 5.19 -11.05
C GLU A 504 -19.22 4.68 -12.31
N ASP A 505 -20.45 5.13 -12.53
CA ASP A 505 -21.17 4.82 -13.76
C ASP A 505 -20.41 5.35 -14.99
N PHE A 506 -20.26 4.48 -15.99
CA PHE A 506 -19.51 4.84 -17.18
C PHE A 506 -20.14 5.98 -17.98
N GLU A 507 -21.46 6.09 -18.04
CA GLU A 507 -22.11 7.15 -18.83
C GLU A 507 -21.89 8.52 -18.21
N ASP A 508 -21.82 8.60 -16.88
CA ASP A 508 -21.48 9.83 -16.17
C ASP A 508 -20.03 10.24 -16.48
N LEU A 509 -19.08 9.30 -16.37
CA LEU A 509 -17.68 9.55 -16.73
C LEU A 509 -17.51 9.92 -18.20
N ARG A 510 -18.25 9.26 -19.11
CA ARG A 510 -18.24 9.54 -20.54
C ARG A 510 -18.71 10.95 -20.84
N MET A 511 -19.85 11.36 -20.27
CA MET A 511 -20.39 12.71 -20.45
C MET A 511 -19.43 13.76 -19.92
N ASP A 512 -18.81 13.51 -18.76
CA ASP A 512 -17.86 14.43 -18.15
C ASP A 512 -16.59 14.59 -19.01
N VAL A 513 -16.03 13.49 -19.50
CA VAL A 513 -14.85 13.53 -20.40
C VAL A 513 -15.17 14.24 -21.72
N LEU A 514 -16.34 13.99 -22.33
CA LEU A 514 -16.71 14.62 -23.59
C LEU A 514 -16.91 16.13 -23.42
N GLN A 515 -17.63 16.59 -22.38
CA GLN A 515 -17.79 18.03 -22.12
C GLN A 515 -16.44 18.72 -21.85
N ALA A 516 -15.51 18.05 -21.16
CA ALA A 516 -14.19 18.58 -20.94
C ALA A 516 -13.36 18.67 -22.25
N LEU A 517 -13.45 17.66 -23.11
CA LEU A 517 -12.83 17.70 -24.43
C LEU A 517 -13.45 18.80 -25.32
N ASP A 518 -14.76 19.05 -25.23
CA ASP A 518 -15.40 20.13 -25.98
C ASP A 518 -14.90 21.52 -25.57
N SER A 519 -14.44 21.68 -24.33
CA SER A 519 -13.98 22.96 -23.77
C SER A 519 -12.58 23.42 -24.25
N ILE A 520 -11.80 22.54 -24.92
CA ILE A 520 -10.44 22.81 -25.39
C ILE A 520 -10.29 22.91 -26.89
#